data_ec7ee696be3a75b13780a1bd4a6fc260
#
_entry.id   ec7ee696be3a75b13780a1bd4a6fc260
#
_cell.length_a   1.000
_cell.length_b   1.000
_cell.length_c   1.000
_cell.angle_alpha   90.00
_cell.angle_beta   90.00
_cell.angle_gamma   90.00
#
_symmetry.space_group_name_H-M   'P 1'
#
loop_
_entity.id
_entity.type
_entity.pdbx_description
1 polymer ?
#
loop_
_entity_poly.entity_id
_entity_poly.type
_entity_poly.pdbx_seq_one_letter_code
_entity_poly.pdbx_strand_id
1 'polypeptide(L)'
;ETEKDKKIVAVIGDSTFMHMGMQGLLNIAYNRGNVTVLLLDNRAVGMTGGQNNPANGYDIHGEEAPRIDFAQLVKALGVKEERVHVLDPYALPVLFKTLREETKIPELSVIITNQPCVLINDYHNHAPFEVIEDKCTGCGNCVEIGCPAIHVTRRDTVKKPNGKEVARAFVRIES
;
A
#
# COMPACT_ATOMS: atom_id res chain seq x y z
N GLU A 1 -18.86 -25.47 -1.56
CA GLU A 1 -17.88 -25.68 -2.64
C GLU A 1 -16.87 -24.53 -2.60
N THR A 2 -15.67 -24.82 -2.10
CA THR A 2 -14.57 -23.88 -2.22
C THR A 2 -14.15 -23.89 -3.68
N GLU A 3 -14.37 -22.79 -4.40
CA GLU A 3 -13.86 -22.62 -5.76
C GLU A 3 -12.33 -22.58 -5.71
N LYS A 4 -11.70 -23.72 -5.85
CA LYS A 4 -10.24 -23.91 -5.78
C LYS A 4 -9.48 -23.10 -6.84
N ASP A 5 -10.20 -22.61 -7.85
CA ASP A 5 -9.61 -21.90 -8.99
C ASP A 5 -9.61 -20.36 -8.82
N LYS A 6 -10.29 -19.83 -7.80
CA LYS A 6 -10.30 -18.38 -7.54
C LYS A 6 -9.12 -17.97 -6.66
N LYS A 7 -8.33 -17.05 -7.16
CA LYS A 7 -7.29 -16.40 -6.37
C LYS A 7 -7.91 -15.38 -5.41
N ILE A 8 -7.57 -15.50 -4.15
CA ILE A 8 -7.98 -14.56 -3.10
C ILE A 8 -6.81 -13.63 -2.81
N VAL A 9 -7.08 -12.33 -2.72
CA VAL A 9 -6.14 -11.34 -2.20
C VAL A 9 -6.65 -10.88 -0.84
N ALA A 10 -5.87 -11.13 0.20
CA ALA A 10 -6.15 -10.67 1.56
C ALA A 10 -5.26 -9.48 1.89
N VAL A 11 -5.83 -8.42 2.47
CA VAL A 11 -5.08 -7.23 2.89
C VAL A 11 -5.13 -7.11 4.41
N ILE A 12 -3.97 -6.94 5.05
CA ILE A 12 -3.87 -6.88 6.51
C ILE A 12 -2.76 -5.91 6.94
N GLY A 13 -3.00 -5.10 7.96
CA GLY A 13 -1.97 -4.24 8.56
C GLY A 13 -1.03 -5.02 9.49
N ASP A 14 0.16 -4.49 9.70
CA ASP A 14 1.24 -5.07 10.52
C ASP A 14 0.80 -5.43 11.95
N SER A 15 0.18 -4.51 12.64
CA SER A 15 -0.31 -4.72 14.02
C SER A 15 -1.39 -5.80 14.07
N THR A 16 -2.38 -5.76 13.19
CA THR A 16 -3.42 -6.78 13.11
C THR A 16 -2.84 -8.15 12.76
N PHE A 17 -1.85 -8.19 11.85
CA PHE A 17 -1.15 -9.42 11.51
C PHE A 17 -0.45 -10.04 12.71
N MET A 18 0.27 -9.25 13.52
CA MET A 18 0.94 -9.75 14.73
C MET A 18 -0.02 -10.25 15.79
N HIS A 19 -1.17 -9.60 15.96
CA HIS A 19 -2.14 -10.00 16.99
C HIS A 19 -2.96 -11.24 16.61
N MET A 20 -3.48 -11.30 15.38
CA MET A 20 -4.42 -12.35 14.97
C MET A 20 -4.15 -12.92 13.57
N GLY A 21 -3.33 -12.30 12.75
CA GLY A 21 -3.12 -12.71 11.35
C GLY A 21 -2.15 -13.88 11.19
N MET A 22 -1.20 -14.07 12.11
CA MET A 22 -0.20 -15.14 12.03
C MET A 22 -0.83 -16.53 12.01
N GLN A 23 -1.85 -16.76 12.84
CA GLN A 23 -2.55 -18.04 12.90
C GLN A 23 -3.29 -18.32 11.58
N GLY A 24 -3.89 -17.28 10.99
CA GLY A 24 -4.53 -17.36 9.68
C GLY A 24 -3.54 -17.72 8.58
N LEU A 25 -2.38 -17.07 8.55
CA LEU A 25 -1.33 -17.34 7.58
C LEU A 25 -0.79 -18.76 7.71
N LEU A 26 -0.52 -19.21 8.95
CA LEU A 26 -0.09 -20.59 9.24
C LEU A 26 -1.10 -21.60 8.73
N ASN A 27 -2.39 -21.36 8.97
CA ASN A 27 -3.46 -22.23 8.48
C ASN A 27 -3.54 -22.27 6.95
N ILE A 28 -3.38 -21.14 6.28
CA ILE A 28 -3.34 -21.06 4.80
C ILE A 28 -2.12 -21.84 4.28
N ALA A 29 -0.94 -21.65 4.87
CA ALA A 29 0.28 -22.35 4.49
C ALA A 29 0.14 -23.85 4.65
N TYR A 30 -0.35 -24.30 5.81
CA TYR A 30 -0.54 -25.72 6.13
C TYR A 30 -1.53 -26.39 5.16
N ASN A 31 -2.62 -25.74 4.82
CA ASN A 31 -3.65 -26.26 3.91
C ASN A 31 -3.38 -25.98 2.43
N ARG A 32 -2.22 -25.42 2.08
CA ARG A 32 -1.81 -25.09 0.70
C ARG A 32 -2.84 -24.19 0.00
N GLY A 33 -3.31 -23.16 0.71
CA GLY A 33 -4.32 -22.23 0.20
C GLY A 33 -3.80 -21.37 -0.96
N ASN A 34 -4.65 -21.08 -1.93
CA ASN A 34 -4.34 -20.22 -3.07
C ASN A 34 -4.68 -18.76 -2.73
N VAL A 35 -3.82 -18.10 -1.96
CA VAL A 35 -4.03 -16.75 -1.44
C VAL A 35 -2.78 -15.89 -1.64
N THR A 36 -2.94 -14.65 -2.08
CA THR A 36 -1.90 -13.62 -1.97
C THR A 36 -2.25 -12.71 -0.78
N VAL A 37 -1.37 -12.65 0.20
CA VAL A 37 -1.52 -11.76 1.36
C VAL A 37 -0.72 -10.49 1.12
N LEU A 38 -1.39 -9.34 1.17
CA LEU A 38 -0.75 -8.02 1.16
C LEU A 38 -0.65 -7.53 2.60
N LEU A 39 0.57 -7.58 3.15
CA LEU A 39 0.87 -7.12 4.50
C LEU A 39 1.35 -5.66 4.45
N LEU A 40 0.56 -4.77 5.04
CA LEU A 40 0.85 -3.34 5.08
C LEU A 40 1.66 -3.02 6.35
N ASP A 41 2.99 -2.92 6.20
CA ASP A 41 3.91 -2.56 7.28
C ASP A 41 4.15 -1.06 7.28
N ASN A 42 3.39 -0.33 8.10
CA ASN A 42 3.57 1.10 8.34
C ASN A 42 4.28 1.40 9.67
N ARG A 43 4.76 0.38 10.37
CA ARG A 43 5.49 0.46 11.65
C ARG A 43 4.73 1.13 12.79
N ALA A 44 3.41 1.24 12.70
CA ALA A 44 2.62 1.90 13.73
C ALA A 44 1.21 1.34 13.80
N VAL A 45 0.58 1.42 14.97
CA VAL A 45 -0.86 1.23 15.12
C VAL A 45 -1.53 2.56 14.72
N GLY A 46 -1.61 2.82 13.40
CA GLY A 46 -1.94 4.16 12.86
C GLY A 46 -3.32 4.67 13.25
N MET A 47 -4.36 3.84 13.16
CA MET A 47 -5.76 4.26 13.38
C MET A 47 -6.06 4.71 14.81
N THR A 48 -5.30 4.25 15.80
CA THR A 48 -5.55 4.51 17.22
C THR A 48 -4.59 5.52 17.84
N GLY A 49 -3.76 6.18 17.05
CA GLY A 49 -2.88 7.26 17.49
C GLY A 49 -1.40 6.99 17.40
N GLY A 50 -0.96 6.02 16.59
CA GLY A 50 0.44 5.80 16.31
C GLY A 50 1.22 5.07 17.41
N GLN A 51 0.54 4.19 18.16
CA GLN A 51 1.19 3.44 19.24
C GLN A 51 2.34 2.58 18.73
N ASN A 52 3.33 2.40 19.59
CA ASN A 52 4.44 1.50 19.35
C ASN A 52 3.96 0.05 19.22
N ASN A 53 4.65 -0.71 18.40
CA ASN A 53 4.42 -2.14 18.22
C ASN A 53 5.74 -2.84 17.83
N PRO A 54 5.83 -4.16 17.87
CA PRO A 54 7.07 -4.86 17.55
C PRO A 54 7.61 -4.61 16.13
N ALA A 55 6.85 -3.99 15.21
CA ALA A 55 7.32 -3.63 13.88
C ALA A 55 8.19 -2.37 13.88
N ASN A 56 8.03 -1.46 14.83
CA ASN A 56 8.85 -0.25 14.93
C ASN A 56 10.08 -0.41 15.85
N GLY A 57 10.08 -1.42 16.72
CA GLY A 57 11.21 -1.69 17.62
C GLY A 57 11.28 -0.80 18.85
N TYR A 58 10.15 -0.27 19.32
CA TYR A 58 10.04 0.46 20.58
C TYR A 58 8.98 -0.18 21.46
N ASP A 59 9.28 -0.21 22.76
CA ASP A 59 8.35 -0.71 23.79
C ASP A 59 7.34 0.36 24.22
N ILE A 60 6.52 0.02 25.24
CA ILE A 60 5.48 0.93 25.78
C ILE A 60 6.06 2.14 26.51
N HIS A 61 7.34 2.11 26.88
CA HIS A 61 8.05 3.21 27.53
C HIS A 61 8.80 4.10 26.51
N GLY A 62 8.81 3.69 25.21
CA GLY A 62 9.55 4.36 24.15
C GLY A 62 11.04 3.99 24.12
N GLU A 63 11.43 2.92 24.80
CA GLU A 63 12.80 2.41 24.78
C GLU A 63 12.99 1.42 23.64
N GLU A 64 14.23 1.28 23.14
CA GLU A 64 14.54 0.33 22.07
C GLU A 64 14.22 -1.11 22.50
N ALA A 65 13.52 -1.82 21.62
CA ALA A 65 13.09 -3.21 21.80
C ALA A 65 13.38 -4.03 20.54
N PRO A 66 13.43 -5.36 20.62
CA PRO A 66 13.62 -6.20 19.45
C PRO A 66 12.55 -5.96 18.39
N ARG A 67 12.99 -5.68 17.17
CA ARG A 67 12.10 -5.48 16.02
C ARG A 67 11.83 -6.78 15.30
N ILE A 68 10.58 -6.99 14.88
CA ILE A 68 10.19 -8.13 14.06
C ILE A 68 10.62 -7.92 12.61
N ASP A 69 11.24 -8.95 12.03
CA ASP A 69 11.42 -9.10 10.59
C ASP A 69 10.24 -9.91 10.02
N PHE A 70 9.31 -9.23 9.36
CA PHE A 70 8.15 -9.88 8.77
C PHE A 70 8.51 -10.87 7.68
N ALA A 71 9.57 -10.62 6.89
CA ALA A 71 9.98 -11.55 5.84
C ALA A 71 10.48 -12.88 6.42
N GLN A 72 11.24 -12.82 7.51
CA GLN A 72 11.65 -14.03 8.22
C GLN A 72 10.47 -14.71 8.93
N LEU A 73 9.60 -13.93 9.56
CA LEU A 73 8.43 -14.46 10.25
C LEU A 73 7.49 -15.22 9.31
N VAL A 74 7.13 -14.66 8.15
CA VAL A 74 6.21 -15.34 7.21
C VAL A 74 6.84 -16.59 6.59
N LYS A 75 8.17 -16.60 6.38
CA LYS A 75 8.89 -17.82 5.98
C LYS A 75 8.84 -18.88 7.07
N ALA A 76 9.03 -18.50 8.33
CA ALA A 76 8.91 -19.42 9.47
C ALA A 76 7.50 -19.99 9.61
N LEU A 77 6.47 -19.26 9.19
CA LEU A 77 5.08 -19.73 9.14
C LEU A 77 4.77 -20.62 7.92
N GLY A 78 5.75 -20.95 7.09
CA GLY A 78 5.62 -21.90 6.00
C GLY A 78 5.42 -21.30 4.61
N VAL A 79 5.55 -19.99 4.44
CA VAL A 79 5.58 -19.36 3.12
C VAL A 79 6.92 -19.63 2.44
N LYS A 80 6.90 -20.08 1.19
CA LYS A 80 8.11 -20.33 0.41
C LYS A 80 8.89 -19.02 0.20
N GLU A 81 10.22 -19.10 0.24
CA GLU A 81 11.07 -17.91 0.13
C GLU A 81 10.84 -17.13 -1.16
N GLU A 82 10.71 -17.83 -2.29
CA GLU A 82 10.44 -17.21 -3.60
C GLU A 82 9.04 -16.58 -3.73
N ARG A 83 8.17 -16.78 -2.72
CA ARG A 83 6.82 -16.22 -2.64
C ARG A 83 6.70 -15.08 -1.62
N VAL A 84 7.83 -14.64 -1.06
CA VAL A 84 7.89 -13.52 -0.11
C VAL A 84 8.55 -12.33 -0.79
N HIS A 85 7.83 -11.22 -0.89
CA HIS A 85 8.31 -9.98 -1.51
C HIS A 85 8.23 -8.83 -0.51
N VAL A 86 9.31 -8.06 -0.40
CA VAL A 86 9.32 -6.81 0.40
C VAL A 86 9.48 -5.64 -0.57
N LEU A 87 8.50 -4.76 -0.63
CA LEU A 87 8.41 -3.72 -1.64
C LEU A 87 8.11 -2.35 -1.01
N ASP A 88 8.62 -1.32 -1.65
CA ASP A 88 8.19 0.05 -1.40
C ASP A 88 6.79 0.29 -2.02
N PRO A 89 5.76 0.67 -1.24
CA PRO A 89 4.42 0.93 -1.76
C PRO A 89 4.38 2.09 -2.76
N TYR A 90 5.34 3.03 -2.73
CA TYR A 90 5.43 4.13 -3.69
C TYR A 90 6.04 3.71 -5.03
N ALA A 91 6.74 2.58 -5.09
CA ALA A 91 7.19 1.99 -6.35
C ALA A 91 6.02 1.27 -7.07
N LEU A 92 4.96 2.00 -7.40
CA LEU A 92 3.70 1.46 -7.94
C LEU A 92 3.88 0.51 -9.13
N PRO A 93 4.75 0.78 -10.14
CA PRO A 93 4.94 -0.14 -11.26
C PRO A 93 5.44 -1.51 -10.81
N VAL A 94 6.34 -1.55 -9.80
CA VAL A 94 6.90 -2.79 -9.25
C VAL A 94 5.83 -3.53 -8.46
N LEU A 95 5.11 -2.83 -7.58
CA LEU A 95 4.03 -3.39 -6.78
C LEU A 95 2.94 -4.01 -7.66
N PHE A 96 2.46 -3.29 -8.67
CA PHE A 96 1.44 -3.80 -9.59
C PHE A 96 1.92 -4.99 -10.41
N LYS A 97 3.19 -4.98 -10.86
CA LYS A 97 3.77 -6.10 -11.57
C LYS A 97 3.80 -7.34 -10.69
N THR A 98 4.40 -7.23 -9.49
CA THR A 98 4.50 -8.34 -8.53
C THR A 98 3.12 -8.89 -8.16
N LEU A 99 2.16 -8.02 -7.85
CA LEU A 99 0.80 -8.44 -7.52
C LEU A 99 0.15 -9.23 -8.68
N ARG A 100 0.30 -8.77 -9.93
CA ARG A 100 -0.21 -9.47 -11.10
C ARG A 100 0.46 -10.80 -11.37
N GLU A 101 1.74 -10.92 -11.08
CA GLU A 101 2.50 -12.17 -11.23
C GLU A 101 2.08 -13.17 -10.16
N GLU A 102 2.06 -12.76 -8.89
CA GLU A 102 1.69 -13.62 -7.77
C GLU A 102 0.25 -14.09 -7.82
N THR A 103 -0.68 -13.25 -8.27
CA THR A 103 -2.09 -13.65 -8.42
C THR A 103 -2.33 -14.69 -9.51
N LYS A 104 -1.39 -14.96 -10.40
CA LYS A 104 -1.48 -16.01 -11.43
C LYS A 104 -0.96 -17.37 -10.95
N ILE A 105 -0.18 -17.37 -9.87
CA ILE A 105 0.44 -18.60 -9.35
C ILE A 105 -0.50 -19.21 -8.29
N PRO A 106 -0.93 -20.47 -8.44
CA PRO A 106 -1.89 -21.08 -7.52
C PRO A 106 -1.26 -21.54 -6.22
N GLU A 107 -0.52 -20.64 -5.55
CA GLU A 107 0.19 -20.89 -4.29
C GLU A 107 -0.02 -19.71 -3.34
N LEU A 108 0.25 -19.93 -2.05
CA LEU A 108 0.33 -18.85 -1.08
C LEU A 108 1.53 -17.94 -1.40
N SER A 109 1.29 -16.65 -1.44
CA SER A 109 2.33 -15.61 -1.51
C SER A 109 2.07 -14.49 -0.50
N VAL A 110 3.13 -13.81 -0.08
CA VAL A 110 3.05 -12.66 0.83
C VAL A 110 3.82 -11.50 0.22
N ILE A 111 3.15 -10.38 0.03
CA ILE A 111 3.74 -9.11 -0.40
C ILE A 111 3.72 -8.16 0.80
N ILE A 112 4.89 -7.79 1.29
CA ILE A 112 5.07 -6.88 2.42
C ILE A 112 5.37 -5.50 1.85
N THR A 113 4.47 -4.54 2.04
CA THR A 113 4.74 -3.14 1.70
C THR A 113 5.30 -2.44 2.92
N ASN A 114 6.52 -1.91 2.81
CA ASN A 114 7.24 -1.34 3.94
C ASN A 114 7.49 0.15 3.73
N GLN A 115 6.71 0.98 4.44
CA GLN A 115 6.94 2.42 4.55
C GLN A 115 6.40 2.93 5.89
N PRO A 116 7.19 3.74 6.63
CA PRO A 116 6.75 4.29 7.91
C PRO A 116 5.48 5.13 7.76
N CYS A 117 4.61 5.08 8.76
CA CYS A 117 3.47 5.98 8.86
C CYS A 117 3.96 7.45 8.93
N VAL A 118 3.33 8.34 8.20
CA VAL A 118 3.67 9.78 8.20
C VAL A 118 3.53 10.45 9.58
N LEU A 119 2.82 9.81 10.51
CA LEU A 119 2.58 10.32 11.86
C LEU A 119 3.62 9.88 12.88
N ILE A 120 4.60 9.03 12.50
CA ILE A 120 5.68 8.61 13.39
C ILE A 120 6.97 9.37 13.09
N ASN A 121 7.84 9.49 14.11
CA ASN A 121 9.08 10.27 14.04
C ASN A 121 10.07 9.79 12.97
N ASP A 122 9.98 8.52 12.56
CA ASP A 122 10.86 7.93 11.53
C ASP A 122 10.43 8.30 10.09
N TYR A 123 9.34 9.04 9.93
CA TYR A 123 8.91 9.48 8.62
C TYR A 123 9.78 10.64 8.12
N HIS A 124 10.48 10.41 7.01
CA HIS A 124 11.18 11.48 6.32
C HIS A 124 10.19 12.28 5.47
N ASN A 125 9.95 13.51 5.88
CA ASN A 125 9.07 14.42 5.17
C ASN A 125 9.64 14.71 3.76
N HIS A 126 9.01 14.19 2.73
CA HIS A 126 9.28 14.61 1.37
C HIS A 126 8.61 15.96 1.11
N ALA A 127 9.25 16.81 0.30
CA ALA A 127 8.60 18.03 -0.15
C ALA A 127 7.25 17.67 -0.79
N PRO A 128 6.17 18.40 -0.46
CA PRO A 128 4.85 18.13 -1.03
C PRO A 128 4.89 18.27 -2.55
N PHE A 129 4.10 17.46 -3.25
CA PHE A 129 3.90 17.63 -4.68
C PHE A 129 3.18 18.96 -4.94
N GLU A 130 3.59 19.63 -6.01
CA GLU A 130 2.96 20.85 -6.48
C GLU A 130 2.57 20.75 -7.96
N VAL A 131 1.58 21.51 -8.36
CA VAL A 131 1.17 21.61 -9.75
C VAL A 131 1.96 22.73 -10.40
N ILE A 132 2.74 22.41 -11.44
CA ILE A 132 3.40 23.42 -12.28
C ILE A 132 2.34 23.99 -13.22
N GLU A 133 1.81 25.17 -12.88
CA GLU A 133 0.66 25.78 -13.59
C GLU A 133 0.90 25.94 -15.08
N ASP A 134 2.08 26.40 -15.48
CA ASP A 134 2.46 26.60 -16.89
C ASP A 134 2.48 25.29 -17.71
N LYS A 135 2.63 24.15 -17.05
CA LYS A 135 2.62 22.81 -17.69
C LYS A 135 1.28 22.11 -17.55
N CYS A 136 0.38 22.64 -16.75
CA CYS A 136 -0.92 22.04 -16.53
C CYS A 136 -1.83 22.22 -17.77
N THR A 137 -2.18 21.12 -18.40
CA THR A 137 -3.06 21.11 -19.58
C THR A 137 -4.54 21.16 -19.23
N GLY A 138 -4.89 21.06 -17.93
CA GLY A 138 -6.25 20.99 -17.45
C GLY A 138 -6.98 19.70 -17.85
N CYS A 139 -6.27 18.59 -18.09
CA CYS A 139 -6.88 17.31 -18.53
C CYS A 139 -7.82 16.67 -17.49
N GLY A 140 -7.69 17.04 -16.20
CA GLY A 140 -8.55 16.56 -15.10
C GLY A 140 -8.21 15.16 -14.57
N ASN A 141 -7.26 14.44 -15.14
CA ASN A 141 -6.93 13.06 -14.72
C ASN A 141 -6.53 12.97 -13.23
N CYS A 142 -5.87 14.00 -12.71
CA CYS A 142 -5.51 14.04 -11.28
C CYS A 142 -6.73 14.16 -10.36
N VAL A 143 -7.83 14.75 -10.83
CA VAL A 143 -9.08 14.87 -10.05
C VAL A 143 -9.74 13.49 -9.87
N GLU A 144 -9.60 12.61 -10.86
CA GLU A 144 -10.18 11.26 -10.83
C GLU A 144 -9.51 10.34 -9.80
N ILE A 145 -8.30 10.70 -9.33
CA ILE A 145 -7.62 9.98 -8.24
C ILE A 145 -8.40 10.09 -6.93
N GLY A 146 -9.21 11.15 -6.76
CA GLY A 146 -10.01 11.37 -5.55
C GLY A 146 -9.18 11.77 -4.32
N CYS A 147 -7.95 12.25 -4.52
CA CYS A 147 -7.12 12.72 -3.42
C CYS A 147 -7.69 14.03 -2.82
N PRO A 148 -7.95 14.09 -1.50
CA PRO A 148 -8.55 15.27 -0.86
C PRO A 148 -7.64 16.53 -0.92
N ALA A 149 -6.33 16.37 -1.13
CA ALA A 149 -5.41 17.48 -1.29
C ALA A 149 -5.48 18.15 -2.67
N ILE A 150 -6.15 17.53 -3.66
CA ILE A 150 -6.26 18.07 -5.02
C ILE A 150 -7.55 18.88 -5.16
N HIS A 151 -7.40 20.19 -5.28
CA HIS A 151 -8.50 21.13 -5.42
C HIS A 151 -8.61 21.67 -6.83
N VAL A 152 -9.81 21.64 -7.41
CA VAL A 152 -10.08 22.28 -8.71
C VAL A 152 -10.19 23.79 -8.49
N THR A 153 -9.28 24.53 -9.11
CA THR A 153 -9.25 26.00 -9.02
C THR A 153 -10.05 26.66 -10.13
N ARG A 154 -10.06 26.05 -11.33
CA ARG A 154 -10.75 26.60 -12.51
C ARG A 154 -11.27 25.50 -13.40
N ARG A 155 -12.42 25.70 -13.99
CA ARG A 155 -13.00 24.86 -15.05
C ARG A 155 -13.23 25.71 -16.29
N ASP A 156 -12.74 25.23 -17.44
CA ASP A 156 -12.92 25.87 -18.74
C ASP A 156 -13.48 24.85 -19.74
N THR A 157 -14.08 25.36 -20.81
CA THR A 157 -14.41 24.54 -21.99
C THR A 157 -13.67 25.10 -23.19
N VAL A 158 -12.91 24.25 -23.87
CA VAL A 158 -12.11 24.63 -25.04
C VAL A 158 -12.62 23.89 -26.24
N LYS A 159 -12.85 24.63 -27.34
CA LYS A 159 -13.25 24.08 -28.63
C LYS A 159 -12.00 23.65 -29.41
N LYS A 160 -11.88 22.36 -29.72
CA LYS A 160 -10.78 21.83 -30.54
C LYS A 160 -10.95 22.26 -32.01
N PRO A 161 -9.87 22.20 -32.83
CA PRO A 161 -9.95 22.52 -34.27
C PRO A 161 -10.99 21.68 -35.03
N ASN A 162 -11.29 20.48 -34.54
CA ASN A 162 -12.33 19.59 -35.10
C ASN A 162 -13.75 19.93 -34.62
N GLY A 163 -13.96 21.06 -33.96
CA GLY A 163 -15.26 21.52 -33.47
C GLY A 163 -15.73 20.88 -32.16
N LYS A 164 -15.03 19.87 -31.62
CA LYS A 164 -15.39 19.19 -30.38
C LYS A 164 -15.04 20.05 -29.17
N GLU A 165 -15.99 20.23 -28.28
CA GLU A 165 -15.78 20.88 -26.98
C GLU A 165 -15.19 19.90 -25.98
N VAL A 166 -14.16 20.33 -25.25
CA VAL A 166 -13.49 19.55 -24.20
C VAL A 166 -13.46 20.37 -22.92
N ALA A 167 -14.05 19.81 -21.88
CA ALA A 167 -13.96 20.37 -20.54
C ALA A 167 -12.54 20.24 -19.99
N ARG A 168 -12.04 21.29 -19.33
CA ARG A 168 -10.74 21.32 -18.65
C ARG A 168 -10.96 21.62 -17.18
N ALA A 169 -10.15 20.98 -16.33
CA ALA A 169 -10.11 21.25 -14.89
C ALA A 169 -8.67 21.55 -14.50
N PHE A 170 -8.41 22.76 -14.08
CA PHE A 170 -7.11 23.15 -13.53
C PHE A 170 -7.15 22.95 -12.02
N VAL A 171 -6.04 22.50 -11.46
CA VAL A 171 -5.97 22.08 -10.05
C VAL A 171 -4.80 22.70 -9.35
N ARG A 172 -4.87 22.78 -8.03
CA ARG A 172 -3.72 22.97 -7.13
C ARG A 172 -3.71 21.85 -6.07
N ILE A 173 -2.56 21.64 -5.46
CA ILE A 173 -2.39 20.75 -4.31
C ILE A 173 -2.26 21.64 -3.07
N GLU A 174 -3.06 21.36 -2.06
CA GLU A 174 -2.96 21.97 -0.73
C GLU A 174 -2.32 20.93 0.21
N SER A 175 -1.20 21.31 0.85
CA SER A 175 -0.46 20.49 1.82
C SER A 175 -0.89 20.80 3.26
#